data_bdcd5d782e8a7733f067fb2ee5e5907f
#
_entry.id   bdcd5d782e8a7733f067fb2ee5e5907f
#
_cell.length_a   1.000
_cell.length_b   1.000
_cell.length_c   1.000
_cell.angle_alpha   90.00
_cell.angle_beta   90.00
_cell.angle_gamma   90.00
#
_symmetry.space_group_name_H-M   'P 1'
#
loop_
_entity.id
_entity.type
_entity.pdbx_description
1 polymer ?
#
loop_
_entity_poly.entity_id
_entity_poly.type
_entity_poly.pdbx_seq_one_letter_code
_entity_poly.pdbx_strand_id
1 'polypeptide(L)'
;PPANTLRLDKFHQLAERYDKSATIIPVPCYGLAKRIEQGNLDQPDLIELLTDLIGPYKGKVDSVVLGCTHYPFVKDQIATVLGDIPMFDGAYGTSKHLYNCLKECDCLNDQKEGDILYGSSKEDEIPIYKTFMNTLII
;
A
#
# COMPACT_ATOMS: atom_id res chain seq x y z
N PRO A 1 -2.41 4.57 -7.06
CA PRO A 1 -2.90 5.37 -5.92
C PRO A 1 -4.36 5.78 -6.10
N PRO A 2 -5.03 6.25 -5.02
CA PRO A 2 -6.36 6.86 -5.14
C PRO A 2 -6.35 8.03 -6.12
N ALA A 3 -7.44 8.23 -6.86
CA ALA A 3 -7.51 9.28 -7.89
C ALA A 3 -7.25 10.70 -7.35
N ASN A 4 -7.69 10.97 -6.12
CA ASN A 4 -7.45 12.27 -5.49
C ASN A 4 -5.96 12.51 -5.20
N THR A 5 -5.20 11.47 -4.86
CA THR A 5 -3.74 11.55 -4.65
C THR A 5 -3.02 11.96 -5.94
N LEU A 6 -3.46 11.44 -7.08
CA LEU A 6 -2.86 11.76 -8.39
C LEU A 6 -3.09 13.22 -8.84
N ARG A 7 -4.07 13.90 -8.26
CA ARG A 7 -4.36 15.33 -8.55
C ARG A 7 -3.56 16.30 -7.70
N LEU A 8 -2.81 15.82 -6.69
CA LEU A 8 -2.07 16.69 -5.80
C LEU A 8 -0.78 17.17 -6.48
N ASP A 9 -0.47 18.45 -6.31
CA ASP A 9 0.78 19.07 -6.79
C ASP A 9 2.01 18.32 -6.27
N LYS A 10 1.96 17.82 -5.02
CA LYS A 10 3.03 17.01 -4.44
C LYS A 10 3.33 15.74 -5.24
N PHE A 11 2.31 15.10 -5.81
CA PHE A 11 2.52 13.93 -6.66
C PHE A 11 3.22 14.33 -7.96
N HIS A 12 2.79 15.40 -8.61
CA HIS A 12 3.41 15.90 -9.83
C HIS A 12 4.86 16.33 -9.62
N GLN A 13 5.13 17.09 -8.57
CA GLN A 13 6.50 17.49 -8.19
C GLN A 13 7.42 16.29 -7.91
N LEU A 14 6.87 15.22 -7.30
CA LEU A 14 7.63 14.00 -7.07
C LEU A 14 7.92 13.27 -8.39
N ALA A 15 6.93 13.12 -9.25
CA ALA A 15 7.07 12.46 -10.55
C ALA A 15 8.10 13.20 -11.44
N GLU A 16 8.03 14.51 -11.52
CA GLU A 16 8.95 15.35 -12.29
C GLU A 16 10.44 15.17 -11.90
N ARG A 17 10.74 14.85 -10.64
CA ARG A 17 12.11 14.58 -10.20
C ARG A 17 12.74 13.36 -10.89
N TYR A 18 11.93 12.43 -11.31
CA TYR A 18 12.34 11.15 -11.90
C TYR A 18 12.06 11.05 -13.40
N ASP A 19 11.44 12.06 -14.01
CA ASP A 19 11.01 12.09 -15.41
C ASP A 19 12.16 11.85 -16.41
N LYS A 20 13.39 12.21 -16.04
CA LYS A 20 14.60 11.97 -16.86
C LYS A 20 15.15 10.54 -16.76
N SER A 21 14.75 9.78 -15.75
CA SER A 21 15.30 8.45 -15.43
C SER A 21 14.29 7.31 -15.56
N ALA A 22 12.99 7.62 -15.53
CA ALA A 22 11.93 6.63 -15.59
C ALA A 22 10.65 7.22 -16.19
N THR A 23 9.91 6.43 -16.94
CA THR A 23 8.56 6.79 -17.37
C THR A 23 7.57 6.40 -16.28
N ILE A 24 6.92 7.38 -15.66
CA ILE A 24 5.94 7.16 -14.62
C ILE A 24 4.54 7.13 -15.22
N ILE A 25 3.82 6.03 -15.01
CA ILE A 25 2.44 5.85 -15.47
C ILE A 25 1.52 5.92 -14.25
N PRO A 26 0.83 7.04 -14.01
CA PRO A 26 -0.10 7.16 -12.89
C PRO A 26 -1.41 6.42 -13.19
N VAL A 27 -1.71 5.37 -12.41
CA VAL A 27 -2.92 4.56 -12.55
C VAL A 27 -3.87 4.81 -11.40
N PRO A 28 -5.03 5.44 -11.61
CA PRO A 28 -6.05 5.62 -10.58
C PRO A 28 -6.80 4.31 -10.35
N CYS A 29 -6.64 3.72 -9.16
CA CYS A 29 -7.29 2.46 -8.82
C CYS A 29 -8.62 2.71 -8.10
N TYR A 30 -9.65 3.07 -8.86
CA TYR A 30 -11.00 3.31 -8.33
C TYR A 30 -11.58 2.05 -7.67
N GLY A 31 -12.15 2.22 -6.48
CA GLY A 31 -12.81 1.14 -5.74
C GLY A 31 -11.88 0.15 -5.04
N LEU A 32 -10.59 0.08 -5.42
CA LEU A 32 -9.68 -0.94 -4.89
C LEU A 32 -9.49 -0.85 -3.37
N ALA A 33 -9.26 0.34 -2.80
CA ALA A 33 -9.13 0.49 -1.36
C ALA A 33 -10.39 0.02 -0.62
N LYS A 34 -11.58 0.44 -1.09
CA LYS A 34 -12.86 0.03 -0.53
C LYS A 34 -13.09 -1.49 -0.63
N ARG A 35 -12.67 -2.11 -1.74
CA ARG A 35 -12.77 -3.57 -1.91
C ARG A 35 -11.85 -4.30 -0.93
N ILE A 36 -10.64 -3.78 -0.69
CA ILE A 36 -9.70 -4.34 0.29
C ILE A 36 -10.28 -4.26 1.71
N GLU A 37 -10.87 -3.13 2.08
CA GLU A 37 -11.52 -2.93 3.40
C GLU A 37 -12.64 -3.93 3.69
N GLN A 38 -13.24 -4.54 2.68
CA GLN A 38 -14.24 -5.58 2.86
C GLN A 38 -13.64 -6.92 3.33
N GLY A 39 -12.31 -7.06 3.28
CA GLY A 39 -11.63 -8.33 3.57
C GLY A 39 -11.81 -9.37 2.46
N ASN A 40 -11.66 -10.66 2.80
CA ASN A 40 -11.79 -11.78 1.85
C ASN A 40 -10.96 -11.58 0.58
N LEU A 41 -9.66 -11.37 0.76
CA LEU A 41 -8.74 -10.97 -0.32
C LEU A 41 -8.48 -12.07 -1.36
N ASP A 42 -8.91 -13.31 -1.08
CA ASP A 42 -8.74 -14.45 -1.98
C ASP A 42 -9.92 -14.66 -2.96
N GLN A 43 -10.88 -13.75 -2.96
CA GLN A 43 -12.06 -13.88 -3.82
C GLN A 43 -11.77 -13.46 -5.27
N PRO A 44 -12.36 -14.15 -6.27
CA PRO A 44 -12.12 -13.89 -7.70
C PRO A 44 -12.43 -12.45 -8.14
N ASP A 45 -13.43 -11.81 -7.54
CA ASP A 45 -13.83 -10.43 -7.87
C ASP A 45 -12.72 -9.40 -7.64
N LEU A 46 -11.81 -9.65 -6.68
CA LEU A 46 -10.63 -8.82 -6.48
C LEU A 46 -9.64 -8.96 -7.64
N ILE A 47 -9.42 -10.17 -8.13
CA ILE A 47 -8.56 -10.42 -9.29
C ILE A 47 -9.17 -9.80 -10.55
N GLU A 48 -10.49 -9.91 -10.73
CA GLU A 48 -11.20 -9.26 -11.85
C GLU A 48 -11.01 -7.74 -11.79
N LEU A 49 -11.26 -7.13 -10.65
CA LEU A 49 -11.06 -5.69 -10.45
C LEU A 49 -9.61 -5.27 -10.74
N LEU A 50 -8.62 -6.02 -10.24
CA LEU A 50 -7.22 -5.74 -10.52
C LEU A 50 -6.88 -5.93 -12.00
N THR A 51 -7.45 -6.95 -12.65
CA THR A 51 -7.24 -7.18 -14.09
C THR A 51 -7.76 -6.01 -14.91
N ASP A 52 -8.92 -5.48 -14.58
CA ASP A 52 -9.49 -4.31 -15.24
C ASP A 52 -8.63 -3.05 -15.03
N LEU A 53 -8.13 -2.84 -13.82
CA LEU A 53 -7.37 -1.64 -13.45
C LEU A 53 -5.93 -1.64 -13.96
N ILE A 54 -5.23 -2.77 -13.83
CA ILE A 54 -3.79 -2.85 -14.07
C ILE A 54 -3.37 -3.88 -15.12
N GLY A 55 -4.24 -4.78 -15.54
CA GLY A 55 -3.96 -5.78 -16.59
C GLY A 55 -3.42 -5.20 -17.90
N PRO A 56 -3.89 -4.02 -18.39
CA PRO A 56 -3.34 -3.38 -19.58
C PRO A 56 -1.84 -3.06 -19.51
N TYR A 57 -1.24 -3.05 -18.33
CA TYR A 57 0.17 -2.74 -18.09
C TYR A 57 1.06 -3.98 -17.94
N LYS A 58 0.49 -5.18 -17.99
CA LYS A 58 1.26 -6.44 -17.92
C LYS A 58 2.32 -6.49 -19.03
N GLY A 59 3.57 -6.74 -18.64
CA GLY A 59 4.72 -6.79 -19.55
C GLY A 59 5.14 -5.43 -20.13
N LYS A 60 4.56 -4.31 -19.64
CA LYS A 60 4.87 -2.96 -20.10
C LYS A 60 5.49 -2.08 -19.02
N VAL A 61 5.60 -2.59 -17.81
CA VAL A 61 6.18 -1.88 -16.65
C VAL A 61 7.21 -2.77 -15.96
N ASP A 62 8.28 -2.16 -15.48
CA ASP A 62 9.41 -2.85 -14.84
C ASP A 62 9.23 -2.93 -13.32
N SER A 63 8.37 -2.11 -12.75
CA SER A 63 8.11 -2.07 -11.31
C SER A 63 6.80 -1.37 -11.00
N VAL A 64 6.30 -1.55 -9.78
CA VAL A 64 5.09 -0.89 -9.26
C VAL A 64 5.39 -0.14 -7.98
N VAL A 65 4.88 1.08 -7.86
CA VAL A 65 4.83 1.83 -6.61
C VAL A 65 3.41 1.77 -6.05
N LEU A 66 3.26 1.18 -4.88
CA LEU A 66 1.99 1.06 -4.17
C LEU A 66 1.70 2.36 -3.41
N GLY A 67 1.08 3.31 -4.08
CA GLY A 67 0.80 4.66 -3.55
C GLY A 67 -0.46 4.76 -2.67
N CYS A 68 -0.79 3.72 -1.92
CA CYS A 68 -1.89 3.68 -0.96
C CYS A 68 -1.56 2.68 0.15
N THR A 69 -1.91 2.99 1.38
CA THR A 69 -1.67 2.13 2.55
C THR A 69 -2.40 0.79 2.50
N HIS A 70 -3.47 0.68 1.71
CA HIS A 70 -4.21 -0.56 1.51
C HIS A 70 -3.55 -1.53 0.52
N TYR A 71 -2.83 -1.04 -0.46
CA TYR A 71 -2.35 -1.87 -1.58
C TYR A 71 -1.30 -2.93 -1.19
N PRO A 72 -0.47 -2.74 -0.14
CA PRO A 72 0.42 -3.79 0.33
C PRO A 72 -0.29 -5.09 0.72
N PHE A 73 -1.56 -5.04 1.16
CA PHE A 73 -2.35 -6.23 1.52
C PHE A 73 -2.72 -7.12 0.33
N VAL A 74 -2.59 -6.64 -0.89
CA VAL A 74 -2.95 -7.35 -2.12
C VAL A 74 -1.77 -7.48 -3.09
N LYS A 75 -0.54 -7.51 -2.58
CA LYS A 75 0.67 -7.68 -3.39
C LYS A 75 0.64 -8.96 -4.21
N ASP A 76 0.22 -10.07 -3.62
CA ASP A 76 0.15 -11.37 -4.29
C ASP A 76 -0.86 -11.38 -5.43
N GLN A 77 -2.01 -10.73 -5.22
CA GLN A 77 -3.04 -10.56 -6.24
C GLN A 77 -2.57 -9.64 -7.38
N ILE A 78 -1.82 -8.58 -7.05
CA ILE A 78 -1.18 -7.72 -8.06
C ILE A 78 -0.15 -8.51 -8.85
N ALA A 79 0.68 -9.33 -8.19
CA ALA A 79 1.65 -10.21 -8.87
C ALA A 79 0.97 -11.24 -9.78
N THR A 80 -0.18 -11.76 -9.37
CA THR A 80 -0.99 -12.67 -10.21
C THR A 80 -1.38 -12.00 -11.53
N VAL A 81 -1.72 -10.71 -11.50
CA VAL A 81 -2.16 -9.96 -12.70
C VAL A 81 -0.97 -9.48 -13.53
N LEU A 82 0.03 -8.85 -12.92
CA LEU A 82 1.14 -8.20 -13.65
C LEU A 82 2.32 -9.13 -13.89
N GLY A 83 2.46 -10.20 -13.12
CA GLY A 83 3.65 -11.04 -13.05
C GLY A 83 4.55 -10.65 -11.87
N ASP A 84 5.62 -11.41 -11.70
CA ASP A 84 6.61 -11.20 -10.63
C ASP A 84 7.53 -10.03 -11.00
N ILE A 85 7.09 -8.81 -10.64
CA ILE A 85 7.83 -7.57 -10.82
C ILE A 85 8.04 -6.87 -9.48
N PRO A 86 9.14 -6.09 -9.31
CA PRO A 86 9.40 -5.37 -8.06
C PRO A 86 8.26 -4.45 -7.66
N MET A 87 7.84 -4.52 -6.39
CA MET A 87 6.81 -3.67 -5.82
C MET A 87 7.37 -2.89 -4.64
N PHE A 88 7.16 -1.59 -4.64
CA PHE A 88 7.65 -0.67 -3.63
C PHE A 88 6.49 0.02 -2.92
N ASP A 89 6.63 0.18 -1.60
CA ASP A 89 5.68 0.93 -0.77
C ASP A 89 6.41 1.81 0.25
N GLY A 90 5.67 2.59 1.00
CA GLY A 90 6.20 3.51 2.00
C GLY A 90 6.40 2.91 3.40
N ALA A 91 6.08 1.65 3.64
CA ALA A 91 6.04 1.09 5.00
C ALA A 91 7.40 1.15 5.70
N TYR A 92 8.43 0.60 5.07
CA TYR A 92 9.79 0.63 5.65
C TYR A 92 10.32 2.06 5.85
N GLY A 93 10.17 2.93 4.84
CA GLY A 93 10.65 4.31 4.91
C GLY A 93 9.97 5.10 6.03
N THR A 94 8.66 4.94 6.17
CA THR A 94 7.87 5.60 7.23
C THR A 94 8.26 5.09 8.61
N SER A 95 8.38 3.77 8.78
CA SER A 95 8.77 3.16 10.07
C SER A 95 10.19 3.57 10.48
N LYS A 96 11.13 3.59 9.52
CA LYS A 96 12.50 4.03 9.77
C LYS A 96 12.56 5.52 10.15
N HIS A 97 11.76 6.35 9.50
CA HIS A 97 11.69 7.77 9.83
C HIS A 97 11.14 7.97 11.25
N LEU A 98 10.06 7.28 11.61
CA LEU A 98 9.49 7.30 12.96
C LEU A 98 10.54 6.89 14.01
N TYR A 99 11.25 5.77 13.77
CA TYR A 99 12.33 5.32 14.65
C TYR A 99 13.39 6.40 14.87
N ASN A 100 13.84 7.06 13.78
CA ASN A 100 14.85 8.11 13.87
C ASN A 100 14.34 9.31 14.68
N CYS A 101 13.10 9.75 14.46
CA CYS A 101 12.49 10.84 15.24
C CYS A 101 12.41 10.50 16.73
N LEU A 102 11.97 9.29 17.08
CA LEU A 102 11.91 8.84 18.48
C LEU A 102 13.30 8.77 19.12
N LYS A 103 14.30 8.33 18.37
CA LYS A 103 15.69 8.30 18.82
C LYS A 103 16.24 9.70 19.07
N GLU A 104 16.00 10.64 18.18
CA GLU A 104 16.44 12.04 18.32
C GLU A 104 15.80 12.74 19.52
N CYS A 105 14.56 12.38 19.86
CA CYS A 105 13.83 12.92 21.02
C CYS A 105 14.08 12.14 22.32
N ASP A 106 14.96 11.12 22.32
CA ASP A 106 15.18 10.21 23.46
C ASP A 106 13.88 9.56 23.98
N CYS A 107 12.98 9.21 23.04
CA CYS A 107 11.65 8.64 23.31
C CYS A 107 11.55 7.16 22.95
N LEU A 108 12.68 6.49 22.66
CA LEU A 108 12.67 5.05 22.43
C LEU A 108 12.39 4.30 23.72
N ASN A 109 11.57 3.24 23.63
CA ASN A 109 11.28 2.36 24.74
C ASN A 109 12.31 1.21 24.77
N ASP A 110 12.86 0.91 25.95
CA ASP A 110 13.79 -0.21 26.17
C ASP A 110 13.07 -1.58 26.32
N GLN A 111 11.73 -1.58 26.37
CA GLN A 111 10.95 -2.81 26.45
C GLN A 111 11.06 -3.59 25.14
N LYS A 112 11.24 -4.91 25.25
CA LYS A 112 11.34 -5.80 24.09
C LYS A 112 9.97 -6.19 23.51
N GLU A 113 8.93 -6.05 24.30
CA GLU A 113 7.56 -6.44 23.97
C GLU A 113 6.63 -5.24 24.14
N GLY A 114 5.60 -5.18 23.31
CA GLY A 114 4.58 -4.15 23.36
C GLY A 114 3.23 -4.71 22.92
N ASP A 115 2.17 -4.03 23.31
CA ASP A 115 0.81 -4.38 22.94
C ASP A 115 0.31 -3.52 21.78
N ILE A 116 -0.53 -4.11 20.93
CA ILE A 116 -1.25 -3.40 19.88
C ILE A 116 -2.69 -3.22 20.33
N LEU A 117 -3.10 -1.97 20.54
CA LEU A 117 -4.48 -1.61 20.84
C LEU A 117 -5.21 -1.21 19.56
N TYR A 118 -6.32 -1.86 19.31
CA TYR A 118 -7.19 -1.55 18.15
C TYR A 118 -8.36 -0.68 18.61
N GLY A 119 -8.56 0.46 17.96
CA GLY A 119 -9.67 1.36 18.21
C GLY A 119 -10.34 1.78 16.91
N SER A 120 -11.65 1.83 16.90
CA SER A 120 -12.46 2.34 15.79
C SER A 120 -13.74 2.97 16.33
N SER A 121 -14.27 3.97 15.62
CA SER A 121 -15.64 4.46 15.82
C SER A 121 -16.69 3.42 15.43
N LYS A 122 -16.28 2.35 14.75
CA LYS A 122 -17.07 1.19 14.36
C LYS A 122 -16.40 -0.07 14.91
N GLU A 123 -16.87 -0.54 16.05
CA GLU A 123 -16.28 -1.68 16.75
C GLU A 123 -16.33 -3.00 15.95
N ASP A 124 -17.32 -3.15 15.09
CA ASP A 124 -17.49 -4.28 14.18
C ASP A 124 -16.38 -4.41 13.12
N GLU A 125 -15.61 -3.35 12.87
CA GLU A 125 -14.45 -3.39 11.96
C GLU A 125 -13.16 -3.90 12.63
N ILE A 126 -13.08 -3.95 13.96
CA ILE A 126 -11.86 -4.35 14.69
C ILE A 126 -11.35 -5.76 14.30
N PRO A 127 -12.21 -6.79 14.08
CA PRO A 127 -11.74 -8.09 13.61
C PRO A 127 -11.01 -8.04 12.27
N ILE A 128 -11.44 -7.16 11.37
CA ILE A 128 -10.80 -6.96 10.05
C ILE A 128 -9.40 -6.36 10.24
N TYR A 129 -9.24 -5.37 11.13
CA TYR A 129 -7.93 -4.77 11.42
C TYR A 129 -6.92 -5.78 11.97
N LYS A 130 -7.38 -6.67 12.84
CA LYS A 130 -6.55 -7.78 13.36
C LYS A 130 -6.12 -8.74 12.26
N THR A 131 -7.02 -9.06 11.33
CA THR A 131 -6.70 -9.90 10.17
C THR A 131 -5.64 -9.25 9.29
N PHE A 132 -5.80 -7.97 8.96
CA PHE A 132 -4.81 -7.23 8.17
C PHE A 132 -3.45 -7.14 8.85
N MET A 133 -3.43 -6.89 10.16
CA MET A 133 -2.18 -6.84 10.92
C MET A 133 -1.42 -8.16 10.86
N ASN A 134 -2.11 -9.28 11.00
CA ASN A 134 -1.52 -10.61 10.90
C ASN A 134 -0.97 -10.92 9.49
N THR A 135 -1.56 -10.35 8.44
CA THR A 135 -1.09 -10.52 7.05
C THR A 135 0.22 -9.77 6.79
N LEU A 136 0.52 -8.71 7.54
CA LEU A 136 1.73 -7.90 7.36
C LEU A 136 2.93 -8.36 8.19
N ILE A 137 2.73 -9.23 9.18
CA ILE A 137 3.77 -9.66 10.13
C ILE A 137 4.55 -10.90 9.66
N ILE A 138 4.27 -11.40 8.47
CA ILE A 138 4.95 -12.59 7.91
C ILE A 138 6.20 -12.18 7.12
#